data_adeded192a53fb62f4dc903846ae2c38
#
_entry.id   adeded192a53fb62f4dc903846ae2c38
#
_cell.length_a   1.000
_cell.length_b   1.000
_cell.length_c   1.000
_cell.angle_alpha   90.00
_cell.angle_beta   90.00
_cell.angle_gamma   90.00
#
_symmetry.space_group_name_H-M   'P 1'
#
loop_
_entity.id
_entity.type
_entity.pdbx_description
1 polymer ?
#
loop_
_entity_poly.entity_id
_entity_poly.type
_entity_poly.pdbx_seq_one_letter_code
_entity_poly.pdbx_strand_id
1 'polypeptide(L)'
;PERMDGKNIYEICDYNVPYEISLKEAINKGMLVPFHYYGIFDDTDYSKLHIVRGRYDEKELNETYIGNVHRYELIYKYYCKYGSKQALGFCCSRKHAEEMAKEFSRRGIPSAAVYSNANGEFSMDRTEAIEKLESGKIKVVFSVDMFNEGVDIPSVDMVMFLRPTESPIVFLQQLGRGLRRSKGKEYLNVLDFIGNYEKAGRVRYLLTGKSKAEKQTYSPADKTDYPDDCFVDFDMKLIDLFAEMDKKQQSLKDQIK
;
A
#
# COMPACT_ATOMS: atom_id res chain seq x y z
N PRO A 1 -12.87 -10.25 11.00
CA PRO A 1 -11.77 -9.31 10.76
C PRO A 1 -11.14 -8.89 12.07
N GLU A 2 -9.82 -9.03 12.17
CA GLU A 2 -9.09 -8.64 13.37
C GLU A 2 -9.00 -7.12 13.48
N ARG A 3 -9.18 -6.60 14.68
CA ARG A 3 -8.98 -5.19 15.01
C ARG A 3 -7.57 -4.97 15.55
N MET A 4 -7.03 -3.77 15.34
CA MET A 4 -5.70 -3.38 15.85
C MET A 4 -5.66 -3.28 17.39
N ASP A 5 -6.81 -3.07 18.03
CA ASP A 5 -6.97 -2.99 19.49
C ASP A 5 -7.15 -4.35 20.17
N GLY A 6 -6.99 -5.46 19.42
CA GLY A 6 -7.13 -6.82 19.92
C GLY A 6 -8.57 -7.26 20.21
N LYS A 7 -9.56 -6.40 20.01
CA LYS A 7 -10.97 -6.76 20.19
C LYS A 7 -11.49 -7.56 19.01
N ASN A 8 -12.35 -8.53 19.29
CA ASN A 8 -12.97 -9.35 18.27
C ASN A 8 -14.27 -8.72 17.79
N ILE A 9 -14.37 -8.40 16.50
CA ILE A 9 -15.60 -7.83 15.92
C ILE A 9 -16.75 -8.82 15.96
N TYR A 10 -16.47 -10.11 16.00
CA TYR A 10 -17.51 -11.15 16.09
C TYR A 10 -18.28 -11.10 17.41
N GLU A 11 -17.66 -10.63 18.51
CA GLU A 11 -18.34 -10.40 19.80
C GLU A 11 -19.45 -9.38 19.69
N ILE A 12 -19.28 -8.33 18.87
CA ILE A 12 -20.29 -7.27 18.67
C ILE A 12 -21.54 -7.83 17.96
N CYS A 13 -21.36 -8.90 17.19
CA CYS A 13 -22.40 -9.58 16.44
C CYS A 13 -22.83 -10.91 17.08
N ASP A 14 -22.58 -11.12 18.38
CA ASP A 14 -22.84 -12.37 19.10
C ASP A 14 -22.33 -13.62 18.35
N TYR A 15 -21.15 -13.48 17.70
CA TYR A 15 -20.55 -14.49 16.82
C TYR A 15 -21.42 -14.91 15.63
N ASN A 16 -22.45 -14.14 15.30
CA ASN A 16 -23.28 -14.40 14.14
C ASN A 16 -22.61 -13.82 12.88
N VAL A 17 -22.02 -14.70 12.07
CA VAL A 17 -21.34 -14.37 10.81
C VAL A 17 -22.13 -15.01 9.65
N PRO A 18 -23.18 -14.35 9.13
CA PRO A 18 -24.02 -14.92 8.08
C PRO A 18 -23.27 -15.13 6.77
N TYR A 19 -22.22 -14.37 6.53
CA TYR A 19 -21.42 -14.46 5.31
C TYR A 19 -20.01 -13.88 5.51
N GLU A 20 -19.01 -14.63 5.06
CA GLU A 20 -17.62 -14.18 4.99
C GLU A 20 -17.10 -14.36 3.55
N ILE A 21 -16.44 -13.35 3.01
CA ILE A 21 -15.82 -13.40 1.69
C ILE A 21 -14.37 -12.94 1.79
N SER A 22 -13.45 -13.74 1.27
CA SER A 22 -12.05 -13.36 1.17
C SER A 22 -11.82 -12.38 0.02
N LEU A 23 -10.70 -11.65 0.05
CA LEU A 23 -10.30 -10.76 -1.05
C LEU A 23 -10.19 -11.54 -2.37
N LYS A 24 -9.59 -12.73 -2.34
CA LYS A 24 -9.45 -13.61 -3.50
C LYS A 24 -10.82 -13.98 -4.08
N GLU A 25 -11.72 -14.40 -3.24
CA GLU A 25 -13.07 -14.80 -3.67
C GLU A 25 -13.87 -13.61 -4.22
N ALA A 26 -13.75 -12.42 -3.62
CA ALA A 26 -14.42 -11.21 -4.09
C ALA A 26 -13.94 -10.78 -5.48
N ILE A 27 -12.65 -10.91 -5.77
CA ILE A 27 -12.09 -10.66 -7.11
C ILE A 27 -12.57 -11.73 -8.09
N ASN A 28 -12.42 -13.01 -7.75
CA ASN A 28 -12.81 -14.12 -8.63
C ASN A 28 -14.31 -14.14 -8.96
N LYS A 29 -15.16 -13.65 -8.05
CA LYS A 29 -16.60 -13.44 -8.30
C LYS A 29 -16.93 -12.14 -9.05
N GLY A 30 -15.92 -11.34 -9.42
CA GLY A 30 -16.10 -10.07 -10.11
C GLY A 30 -16.79 -8.99 -9.28
N MET A 31 -16.80 -9.10 -7.94
CA MET A 31 -17.29 -8.04 -7.05
C MET A 31 -16.30 -6.88 -6.95
N LEU A 32 -15.00 -7.18 -7.11
CA LEU A 32 -13.89 -6.25 -7.16
C LEU A 32 -13.17 -6.40 -8.50
N VAL A 33 -12.41 -5.38 -8.91
CA VAL A 33 -11.53 -5.50 -10.08
C VAL A 33 -10.25 -6.25 -9.67
N PRO A 34 -9.58 -6.95 -10.61
CA PRO A 34 -8.25 -7.51 -10.37
C PRO A 34 -7.22 -6.40 -10.17
N PHE A 35 -6.04 -6.74 -9.68
CA PHE A 35 -4.93 -5.81 -9.53
C PHE A 35 -3.70 -6.25 -10.31
N HIS A 36 -2.93 -5.27 -10.77
CA HIS A 36 -1.58 -5.44 -11.28
C HIS A 36 -0.61 -4.85 -10.25
N TYR A 37 0.06 -5.71 -9.51
CA TYR A 37 0.97 -5.33 -8.45
C TYR A 37 2.42 -5.35 -8.94
N TYR A 38 3.12 -4.26 -8.67
CA TYR A 38 4.52 -4.06 -9.00
C TYR A 38 5.29 -3.73 -7.73
N GLY A 39 6.05 -4.69 -7.23
CA GLY A 39 7.02 -4.51 -6.16
C GLY A 39 8.30 -3.91 -6.74
N ILE A 40 8.59 -2.68 -6.39
CA ILE A 40 9.70 -1.87 -6.91
C ILE A 40 10.76 -1.79 -5.83
N PHE A 41 12.01 -2.16 -6.16
CA PHE A 41 13.10 -2.03 -5.20
C PHE A 41 13.39 -0.55 -4.92
N ASP A 42 13.27 -0.18 -3.63
CA ASP A 42 13.66 1.10 -3.07
C ASP A 42 14.97 0.88 -2.28
N ASP A 43 16.04 1.52 -2.68
CA ASP A 43 17.38 1.38 -2.07
C ASP A 43 17.53 2.09 -0.73
N THR A 44 16.44 2.60 -0.17
CA THR A 44 16.41 3.17 1.18
C THR A 44 16.89 2.15 2.21
N ASP A 45 17.88 2.53 2.99
CA ASP A 45 18.45 1.70 4.07
C ASP A 45 17.67 1.88 5.38
N TYR A 46 16.75 0.94 5.65
CA TYR A 46 15.94 0.92 6.87
C TYR A 46 16.67 0.30 8.08
N SER A 47 17.86 -0.29 7.89
CA SER A 47 18.60 -0.96 9.00
C SER A 47 19.04 0.00 10.09
N LYS A 48 19.15 1.29 9.77
CA LYS A 48 19.54 2.38 10.66
C LYS A 48 18.37 3.08 11.36
N LEU A 49 17.14 2.72 10.98
CA LEU A 49 15.94 3.37 11.51
C LEU A 49 15.41 2.63 12.73
N HIS A 50 15.01 3.38 13.75
CA HIS A 50 14.45 2.82 14.97
C HIS A 50 12.98 2.47 14.81
N ILE A 51 12.57 1.41 15.50
CA ILE A 51 11.16 0.99 15.59
C ILE A 51 10.62 1.38 16.96
N VAL A 52 9.61 2.25 16.96
CA VAL A 52 8.92 2.71 18.16
C VAL A 52 7.48 2.18 18.14
N ARG A 53 7.10 1.38 19.13
CA ARG A 53 5.75 0.78 19.22
C ARG A 53 5.34 -0.01 17.96
N GLY A 54 6.30 -0.71 17.34
CA GLY A 54 6.06 -1.55 16.16
C GLY A 54 5.96 -0.80 14.83
N ARG A 55 6.30 0.49 14.80
CA ARG A 55 6.39 1.34 13.59
C ARG A 55 7.73 2.02 13.54
N TYR A 56 8.22 2.30 12.33
CA TYR A 56 9.41 3.14 12.17
C TYR A 56 9.18 4.54 12.72
N ASP A 57 10.21 5.13 13.31
CA ASP A 57 10.15 6.51 13.81
C ASP A 57 9.86 7.48 12.65
N GLU A 58 8.80 8.29 12.79
CA GLU A 58 8.35 9.20 11.74
C GLU A 58 9.38 10.27 11.41
N LYS A 59 10.12 10.76 12.41
CA LYS A 59 11.15 11.78 12.23
C LYS A 59 12.30 11.23 11.38
N GLU A 60 12.77 10.04 11.68
CA GLU A 60 13.84 9.37 10.93
C GLU A 60 13.42 9.02 9.50
N LEU A 61 12.15 8.56 9.32
CA LEU A 61 11.60 8.37 7.97
C LEU A 61 11.54 9.68 7.19
N ASN A 62 11.17 10.79 7.82
CA ASN A 62 11.17 12.10 7.17
C ASN A 62 12.58 12.53 6.77
N GLU A 63 13.56 12.36 7.62
CA GLU A 63 14.97 12.67 7.32
C GLU A 63 15.50 11.84 6.15
N THR A 64 14.99 10.62 5.97
CA THR A 64 15.38 9.71 4.89
C THR A 64 14.67 10.02 3.56
N TYR A 65 13.42 10.44 3.61
CA TYR A 65 12.59 10.61 2.41
C TYR A 65 12.58 12.04 1.87
N ILE A 66 12.55 13.05 2.75
CA ILE A 66 12.44 14.45 2.34
C ILE A 66 13.76 14.92 1.76
N GLY A 67 13.69 15.51 0.54
CA GLY A 67 14.87 15.93 -0.20
C GLY A 67 15.60 14.79 -0.94
N ASN A 68 15.12 13.54 -0.86
CA ASN A 68 15.70 12.41 -1.59
C ASN A 68 15.26 12.43 -3.07
N VAL A 69 15.98 13.19 -3.88
CA VAL A 69 15.69 13.38 -5.30
C VAL A 69 15.67 12.05 -6.06
N HIS A 70 16.59 11.13 -5.75
CA HIS A 70 16.64 9.82 -6.39
C HIS A 70 15.34 9.03 -6.17
N ARG A 71 14.83 9.05 -4.94
CA ARG A 71 13.56 8.39 -4.59
C ARG A 71 12.37 9.05 -5.27
N TYR A 72 12.34 10.38 -5.37
CA TYR A 72 11.28 11.09 -6.09
C TYR A 72 11.27 10.75 -7.58
N GLU A 73 12.45 10.65 -8.21
CA GLU A 73 12.58 10.24 -9.60
C GLU A 73 12.15 8.79 -9.82
N LEU A 74 12.49 7.88 -8.91
CA LEU A 74 12.05 6.50 -8.96
C LEU A 74 10.52 6.42 -8.94
N ILE A 75 9.87 7.09 -8.00
CA ILE A 75 8.40 7.10 -7.87
C ILE A 75 7.75 7.70 -9.12
N TYR A 76 8.24 8.87 -9.57
CA TYR A 76 7.72 9.53 -10.75
C TYR A 76 7.88 8.70 -12.02
N LYS A 77 9.04 8.06 -12.21
CA LYS A 77 9.33 7.17 -13.34
C LYS A 77 8.31 6.04 -13.44
N TYR A 78 8.05 5.36 -12.33
CA TYR A 78 7.10 4.23 -12.32
C TYR A 78 5.65 4.70 -12.45
N TYR A 79 5.28 5.83 -11.86
CA TYR A 79 3.99 6.46 -12.10
C TYR A 79 3.77 6.73 -13.60
N CYS A 80 4.73 7.33 -14.28
CA CYS A 80 4.65 7.60 -15.72
C CYS A 80 4.65 6.32 -16.56
N LYS A 81 5.43 5.30 -16.16
CA LYS A 81 5.54 4.02 -16.89
C LYS A 81 4.19 3.31 -16.97
N TYR A 82 3.47 3.24 -15.86
CA TYR A 82 2.18 2.52 -15.81
C TYR A 82 0.98 3.41 -16.10
N GLY A 83 1.11 4.71 -15.95
CA GLY A 83 0.07 5.69 -16.21
C GLY A 83 -1.12 5.57 -15.27
N SER A 84 -1.77 6.69 -15.00
CA SER A 84 -2.98 6.73 -14.19
C SER A 84 -3.82 7.96 -14.53
N LYS A 85 -5.13 7.80 -14.45
CA LYS A 85 -6.07 8.91 -14.51
C LYS A 85 -6.27 9.52 -13.13
N GLN A 86 -6.34 8.67 -12.12
CA GLN A 86 -6.62 9.05 -10.72
C GLN A 86 -5.88 8.12 -9.77
N ALA A 87 -4.88 8.66 -9.05
CA ALA A 87 -4.03 7.89 -8.16
C ALA A 87 -4.13 8.32 -6.70
N LEU A 88 -3.91 7.37 -5.79
CA LEU A 88 -3.67 7.62 -4.37
C LEU A 88 -2.23 7.22 -4.01
N GLY A 89 -1.52 8.09 -3.28
CA GLY A 89 -0.21 7.80 -2.70
C GLY A 89 -0.29 7.78 -1.18
N PHE A 90 0.14 6.69 -0.55
CA PHE A 90 0.13 6.55 0.92
C PHE A 90 1.51 6.88 1.49
N CYS A 91 1.58 8.01 2.20
CA CYS A 91 2.81 8.58 2.77
C CYS A 91 2.96 8.26 4.26
N CYS A 92 4.20 8.37 4.79
CA CYS A 92 4.48 8.12 6.20
C CYS A 92 4.15 9.33 7.10
N SER A 93 4.17 10.55 6.56
CA SER A 93 3.95 11.78 7.32
C SER A 93 3.33 12.89 6.48
N ARG A 94 2.86 13.94 7.15
CA ARG A 94 2.33 15.16 6.51
C ARG A 94 3.37 15.83 5.63
N LYS A 95 4.61 15.97 6.11
CA LYS A 95 5.73 16.53 5.35
C LYS A 95 6.02 15.74 4.09
N HIS A 96 6.02 14.40 4.20
CA HIS A 96 6.23 13.53 3.05
C HIS A 96 5.10 13.68 2.02
N ALA A 97 3.84 13.77 2.44
CA ALA A 97 2.71 13.99 1.52
C ALA A 97 2.80 15.35 0.80
N GLU A 98 3.17 16.43 1.51
CA GLU A 98 3.40 17.75 0.94
C GLU A 98 4.52 17.74 -0.10
N GLU A 99 5.67 17.15 0.22
CA GLU A 99 6.80 17.09 -0.71
C GLU A 99 6.45 16.28 -1.97
N MET A 100 5.74 15.16 -1.82
CA MET A 100 5.30 14.37 -2.97
C MET A 100 4.31 15.15 -3.85
N ALA A 101 3.34 15.85 -3.25
CA ALA A 101 2.38 16.66 -3.99
C ALA A 101 3.09 17.81 -4.75
N LYS A 102 4.05 18.47 -4.10
CA LYS A 102 4.88 19.52 -4.67
C LYS A 102 5.73 19.01 -5.85
N GLU A 103 6.44 17.89 -5.66
CA GLU A 103 7.31 17.32 -6.70
C GLU A 103 6.52 16.85 -7.93
N PHE A 104 5.35 16.24 -7.74
CA PHE A 104 4.49 15.85 -8.85
C PHE A 104 3.89 17.05 -9.57
N SER A 105 3.42 18.07 -8.83
CA SER A 105 2.87 19.29 -9.40
C SER A 105 3.91 20.06 -10.21
N ARG A 106 5.16 20.17 -9.73
CA ARG A 106 6.29 20.79 -10.46
C ARG A 106 6.61 20.08 -11.77
N ARG A 107 6.35 18.77 -11.84
CA ARG A 107 6.56 17.93 -13.04
C ARG A 107 5.34 17.88 -13.96
N GLY A 108 4.34 18.75 -13.72
CA GLY A 108 3.15 18.87 -14.56
C GLY A 108 2.05 17.84 -14.24
N ILE A 109 2.12 17.15 -13.11
CA ILE A 109 1.05 16.24 -12.61
C ILE A 109 0.32 16.96 -11.47
N PRO A 110 -0.83 17.61 -11.70
CA PRO A 110 -1.57 18.30 -10.65
C PRO A 110 -1.89 17.36 -9.49
N SER A 111 -1.39 17.69 -8.31
CA SER A 111 -1.45 16.80 -7.14
C SER A 111 -1.74 17.58 -5.86
N ALA A 112 -2.29 16.89 -4.86
CA ALA A 112 -2.57 17.48 -3.56
C ALA A 112 -2.17 16.54 -2.42
N ALA A 113 -1.85 17.11 -1.28
CA ALA A 113 -1.68 16.40 -0.01
C ALA A 113 -2.96 16.46 0.83
N VAL A 114 -3.35 15.33 1.43
CA VAL A 114 -4.52 15.23 2.32
C VAL A 114 -4.14 14.58 3.64
N TYR A 115 -4.28 15.32 4.71
CA TYR A 115 -4.00 14.89 6.08
C TYR A 115 -4.83 15.70 7.09
N SER A 116 -4.91 15.23 8.33
CA SER A 116 -5.69 15.93 9.37
C SER A 116 -5.10 17.30 9.70
N ASN A 117 -5.96 18.33 9.82
CA ASN A 117 -5.56 19.74 10.03
C ASN A 117 -4.60 20.24 8.94
N ALA A 118 -4.99 20.03 7.69
CA ALA A 118 -4.23 20.43 6.52
C ALA A 118 -4.03 21.96 6.48
N ASN A 119 -2.77 22.40 6.40
CA ASN A 119 -2.38 23.83 6.39
C ASN A 119 -1.13 24.10 5.53
N GLY A 120 -0.69 23.14 4.74
CA GLY A 120 0.44 23.27 3.82
C GLY A 120 0.04 23.89 2.47
N GLU A 121 1.02 24.32 1.71
CA GLU A 121 0.83 24.98 0.39
C GLU A 121 0.17 24.03 -0.63
N PHE A 122 0.50 22.73 -0.59
CA PHE A 122 -0.04 21.71 -1.49
C PHE A 122 -1.15 20.88 -0.83
N SER A 123 -1.56 21.21 0.40
CA SER A 123 -2.63 20.53 1.09
C SER A 123 -4.00 21.08 0.74
N MET A 124 -5.00 20.24 0.86
CA MET A 124 -6.41 20.65 0.77
C MET A 124 -7.29 19.77 1.67
N ASP A 125 -8.53 20.22 1.88
CA ASP A 125 -9.54 19.44 2.56
C ASP A 125 -9.82 18.14 1.82
N ARG A 126 -10.18 17.11 2.57
CA ARG A 126 -10.46 15.77 2.03
C ARG A 126 -11.59 15.78 1.01
N THR A 127 -12.68 16.49 1.29
CA THR A 127 -13.85 16.54 0.40
C THR A 127 -13.50 17.25 -0.88
N GLU A 128 -12.83 18.38 -0.78
CA GLU A 128 -12.33 19.15 -1.93
C GLU A 128 -11.37 18.32 -2.80
N ALA A 129 -10.46 17.56 -2.16
CA ALA A 129 -9.52 16.70 -2.88
C ALA A 129 -10.22 15.59 -3.67
N ILE A 130 -11.27 14.98 -3.09
CA ILE A 130 -12.06 13.95 -3.78
C ILE A 130 -12.78 14.55 -4.99
N GLU A 131 -13.46 15.68 -4.84
CA GLU A 131 -14.17 16.37 -5.93
C GLU A 131 -13.21 16.75 -7.07
N LYS A 132 -12.03 17.27 -6.73
CA LYS A 132 -11.01 17.62 -7.72
C LYS A 132 -10.40 16.41 -8.41
N LEU A 133 -10.21 15.31 -7.68
CA LEU A 133 -9.71 14.06 -8.24
C LEU A 133 -10.74 13.46 -9.20
N GLU A 134 -12.01 13.37 -8.81
CA GLU A 134 -13.09 12.85 -9.64
C GLU A 134 -13.35 13.70 -10.89
N SER A 135 -13.24 15.02 -10.77
CA SER A 135 -13.36 15.94 -11.92
C SER A 135 -12.10 15.99 -12.80
N GLY A 136 -11.01 15.31 -12.42
CA GLY A 136 -9.75 15.32 -13.15
C GLY A 136 -8.93 16.62 -13.04
N LYS A 137 -9.32 17.54 -12.17
CA LYS A 137 -8.57 18.79 -11.88
C LYS A 137 -7.24 18.47 -11.20
N ILE A 138 -7.20 17.45 -10.38
CA ILE A 138 -5.96 16.85 -9.88
C ILE A 138 -5.91 15.37 -10.30
N LYS A 139 -4.71 14.81 -10.40
CA LYS A 139 -4.49 13.43 -10.84
C LYS A 139 -4.04 12.53 -9.71
N VAL A 140 -3.38 13.08 -8.69
CA VAL A 140 -2.84 12.31 -7.57
C VAL A 140 -3.19 12.99 -6.24
N VAL A 141 -3.63 12.19 -5.29
CA VAL A 141 -3.76 12.59 -3.88
C VAL A 141 -2.74 11.81 -3.06
N PHE A 142 -1.83 12.52 -2.40
CA PHE A 142 -0.91 11.98 -1.41
C PHE A 142 -1.50 12.11 -0.02
N SER A 143 -1.59 11.02 0.74
CA SER A 143 -2.37 11.01 1.97
C SER A 143 -1.63 10.34 3.12
N VAL A 144 -1.93 10.83 4.34
CA VAL A 144 -1.48 10.22 5.59
C VAL A 144 -2.72 9.81 6.39
N ASP A 145 -2.95 8.49 6.48
CA ASP A 145 -4.01 7.83 7.25
C ASP A 145 -5.47 8.27 6.97
N MET A 146 -5.70 9.35 6.21
CA MET A 146 -7.03 9.91 5.94
C MET A 146 -7.90 9.08 5.00
N PHE A 147 -7.29 8.21 4.19
CA PHE A 147 -7.96 7.34 3.23
C PHE A 147 -7.96 5.86 3.65
N ASN A 148 -7.61 5.56 4.89
CA ASN A 148 -7.68 4.20 5.43
C ASN A 148 -9.13 3.77 5.64
N GLU A 149 -10.02 4.70 6.05
CA GLU A 149 -11.44 4.44 6.34
C GLU A 149 -12.36 5.55 5.80
N GLY A 150 -13.62 5.19 5.50
CA GLY A 150 -14.69 6.15 5.21
C GLY A 150 -14.59 6.93 3.89
N VAL A 151 -13.76 6.50 2.93
CA VAL A 151 -13.70 7.10 1.58
C VAL A 151 -14.08 6.10 0.53
N ASP A 152 -14.90 6.53 -0.40
CA ASP A 152 -15.28 5.78 -1.57
C ASP A 152 -14.89 6.56 -2.84
N ILE A 153 -13.84 6.13 -3.53
CA ILE A 153 -13.42 6.71 -4.81
C ILE A 153 -13.22 5.55 -5.80
N PRO A 154 -14.31 5.00 -6.37
CA PRO A 154 -14.22 3.85 -7.27
C PRO A 154 -13.40 4.12 -8.52
N SER A 155 -13.28 5.38 -8.94
CA SER A 155 -12.55 5.81 -10.12
C SER A 155 -11.03 5.74 -10.01
N VAL A 156 -10.48 5.58 -8.80
CA VAL A 156 -9.03 5.40 -8.59
C VAL A 156 -8.55 4.16 -9.31
N ASP A 157 -7.59 4.32 -10.22
CA ASP A 157 -7.00 3.27 -11.06
C ASP A 157 -5.54 2.96 -10.70
N MET A 158 -4.96 3.70 -9.74
CA MET A 158 -3.63 3.43 -9.21
C MET A 158 -3.54 3.74 -7.71
N VAL A 159 -2.85 2.86 -6.97
CA VAL A 159 -2.39 3.14 -5.61
C VAL A 159 -0.87 3.00 -5.52
N MET A 160 -0.25 3.87 -4.75
CA MET A 160 1.20 3.89 -4.50
C MET A 160 1.46 3.76 -3.00
N PHE A 161 2.18 2.73 -2.60
CA PHE A 161 2.67 2.56 -1.23
C PHE A 161 4.06 3.18 -1.13
N LEU A 162 4.13 4.37 -0.52
CA LEU A 162 5.34 5.19 -0.42
C LEU A 162 5.96 5.13 0.98
N ARG A 163 5.55 4.16 1.77
CA ARG A 163 6.03 3.90 3.13
C ARG A 163 6.12 2.40 3.40
N PRO A 164 6.92 1.96 4.39
CA PRO A 164 6.95 0.56 4.78
C PRO A 164 5.56 0.03 5.16
N THR A 165 5.21 -1.14 4.67
CA THR A 165 3.97 -1.83 5.05
C THR A 165 4.15 -2.51 6.41
N GLU A 166 3.75 -1.83 7.48
CA GLU A 166 3.90 -2.31 8.86
C GLU A 166 2.70 -3.16 9.31
N SER A 167 1.50 -2.83 8.82
CA SER A 167 0.25 -3.50 9.19
C SER A 167 -0.43 -4.16 7.98
N PRO A 168 -0.62 -5.50 8.01
CA PRO A 168 -1.39 -6.20 6.99
C PRO A 168 -2.81 -5.67 6.82
N ILE A 169 -3.44 -5.26 7.91
CA ILE A 169 -4.81 -4.74 7.90
C ILE A 169 -4.86 -3.42 7.15
N VAL A 170 -3.96 -2.49 7.49
CA VAL A 170 -3.88 -1.18 6.82
C VAL A 170 -3.58 -1.35 5.34
N PHE A 171 -2.64 -2.23 4.98
CA PHE A 171 -2.34 -2.54 3.58
C PHE A 171 -3.58 -3.00 2.81
N LEU A 172 -4.30 -4.00 3.33
CA LEU A 172 -5.51 -4.51 2.68
C LEU A 172 -6.64 -3.49 2.63
N GLN A 173 -6.77 -2.61 3.64
CA GLN A 173 -7.73 -1.51 3.63
C GLN A 173 -7.40 -0.50 2.53
N GLN A 174 -6.14 -0.09 2.43
CA GLN A 174 -5.66 0.84 1.41
C GLN A 174 -5.78 0.25 0.00
N LEU A 175 -5.37 -1.01 -0.19
CA LEU A 175 -5.54 -1.73 -1.44
C LEU A 175 -7.03 -1.81 -1.85
N GLY A 176 -7.88 -2.18 -0.90
CA GLY A 176 -9.32 -2.33 -1.11
C GLY A 176 -10.03 -1.06 -1.60
N ARG A 177 -9.49 0.12 -1.29
CA ARG A 177 -10.03 1.40 -1.81
C ARG A 177 -9.94 1.49 -3.33
N GLY A 178 -8.84 1.00 -3.88
CA GLY A 178 -8.63 0.99 -5.32
C GLY A 178 -9.27 -0.20 -6.05
N LEU A 179 -9.74 -1.24 -5.35
CA LEU A 179 -10.29 -2.43 -6.02
C LEU A 179 -11.78 -2.32 -6.37
N ARG A 180 -12.47 -1.24 -6.00
CA ARG A 180 -13.88 -1.06 -6.34
C ARG A 180 -14.08 -0.90 -7.83
N ARG A 181 -15.19 -1.45 -8.32
CA ARG A 181 -15.56 -1.37 -9.73
C ARG A 181 -16.00 0.04 -10.09
N SER A 182 -15.55 0.53 -11.24
CA SER A 182 -15.98 1.77 -11.85
C SER A 182 -16.09 1.59 -13.37
N LYS A 183 -16.91 2.42 -14.02
CA LYS A 183 -17.06 2.36 -15.47
C LYS A 183 -15.73 2.62 -16.18
N GLY A 184 -15.32 1.68 -17.03
CA GLY A 184 -14.08 1.79 -17.82
C GLY A 184 -12.81 1.49 -17.03
N LYS A 185 -12.93 0.91 -15.82
CA LYS A 185 -11.81 0.42 -15.03
C LYS A 185 -11.75 -1.10 -15.09
N GLU A 186 -10.69 -1.61 -15.68
CA GLU A 186 -10.46 -3.05 -15.87
C GLU A 186 -9.68 -3.66 -14.71
N TYR A 187 -8.69 -2.95 -14.19
CA TYR A 187 -7.85 -3.37 -13.07
C TYR A 187 -7.34 -2.15 -12.27
N LEU A 188 -6.73 -2.42 -11.14
CA LEU A 188 -6.02 -1.45 -10.32
C LEU A 188 -4.51 -1.65 -10.47
N ASN A 189 -3.77 -0.61 -10.85
CA ASN A 189 -2.32 -0.61 -10.72
C ASN A 189 -1.90 -0.38 -9.27
N VAL A 190 -1.00 -1.21 -8.76
CA VAL A 190 -0.45 -1.10 -7.41
C VAL A 190 1.07 -0.98 -7.51
N LEU A 191 1.61 0.19 -7.13
CA LEU A 191 3.05 0.43 -7.06
C LEU A 191 3.47 0.39 -5.60
N ASP A 192 4.30 -0.57 -5.22
CA ASP A 192 4.79 -0.71 -3.85
C ASP A 192 6.32 -0.56 -3.84
N PHE A 193 6.80 0.52 -3.20
CA PHE A 193 8.22 0.85 -3.12
C PHE A 193 8.81 0.20 -1.88
N ILE A 194 9.50 -0.92 -2.09
CA ILE A 194 9.93 -1.84 -1.05
C ILE A 194 11.43 -1.75 -0.85
N GLY A 195 11.85 -1.42 0.37
CA GLY A 195 13.24 -1.49 0.80
C GLY A 195 13.51 -2.67 1.75
N ASN A 196 14.64 -2.63 2.44
CA ASN A 196 15.12 -3.71 3.32
C ASN A 196 14.50 -3.68 4.73
N TYR A 197 13.26 -3.22 4.87
CA TYR A 197 12.59 -3.20 6.18
C TYR A 197 12.16 -4.60 6.65
N GLU A 198 12.10 -4.79 7.98
CA GLU A 198 11.95 -6.11 8.64
C GLU A 198 10.81 -6.98 8.12
N LYS A 199 9.71 -6.38 7.70
CA LYS A 199 8.49 -7.10 7.28
C LYS A 199 8.25 -7.08 5.77
N ALA A 200 9.23 -6.64 4.97
CA ALA A 200 9.09 -6.45 3.53
C ALA A 200 8.56 -7.70 2.79
N GLY A 201 9.05 -8.88 3.14
CA GLY A 201 8.64 -10.13 2.51
C GLY A 201 7.17 -10.55 2.75
N ARG A 202 6.47 -9.91 3.70
CA ARG A 202 5.07 -10.28 4.03
C ARG A 202 4.08 -9.94 2.93
N VAL A 203 4.38 -8.97 2.09
CA VAL A 203 3.50 -8.55 1.00
C VAL A 203 3.13 -9.70 0.07
N ARG A 204 4.06 -10.63 -0.19
CA ARG A 204 3.82 -11.83 -1.01
C ARG A 204 2.60 -12.63 -0.53
N TYR A 205 2.42 -12.74 0.78
CA TYR A 205 1.30 -13.46 1.40
C TYR A 205 0.02 -12.63 1.47
N LEU A 206 0.15 -11.31 1.65
CA LEU A 206 -1.02 -10.43 1.70
C LEU A 206 -1.77 -10.41 0.38
N LEU A 207 -1.02 -10.44 -0.73
CA LEU A 207 -1.58 -10.43 -2.08
C LEU A 207 -2.36 -11.71 -2.44
N THR A 208 -2.10 -12.84 -1.76
CA THR A 208 -2.88 -14.06 -2.00
C THR A 208 -4.34 -13.93 -1.54
N GLY A 209 -4.63 -12.97 -0.68
CA GLY A 209 -5.97 -12.82 -0.10
C GLY A 209 -6.42 -13.98 0.79
N LYS A 210 -5.52 -14.92 1.14
CA LYS A 210 -5.82 -16.08 1.99
C LYS A 210 -6.02 -15.68 3.45
N SER A 211 -6.83 -16.45 4.18
CA SER A 211 -7.05 -16.27 5.61
C SER A 211 -5.79 -16.58 6.43
N LYS A 212 -5.75 -16.18 7.71
CA LYS A 212 -4.62 -16.46 8.61
C LYS A 212 -4.38 -17.95 8.82
N ALA A 213 -5.44 -18.75 8.88
CA ALA A 213 -5.33 -20.21 9.08
C ALA A 213 -4.59 -20.88 7.92
N GLU A 214 -4.76 -20.39 6.70
CA GLU A 214 -4.08 -20.89 5.50
C GLU A 214 -2.63 -20.39 5.36
N LYS A 215 -2.24 -19.36 6.13
CA LYS A 215 -0.89 -18.74 6.09
C LYS A 215 0.14 -19.41 6.99
N GLN A 216 -0.22 -20.47 7.73
CA GLN A 216 0.69 -21.10 8.71
C GLN A 216 1.82 -21.93 8.06
N THR A 217 1.70 -22.30 6.80
CA THR A 217 2.78 -22.93 6.03
C THR A 217 3.56 -21.86 5.26
N TYR A 218 4.74 -21.52 5.73
CA TYR A 218 5.67 -20.60 5.06
C TYR A 218 6.24 -21.25 3.79
N SER A 219 5.55 -21.10 2.68
CA SER A 219 6.09 -21.33 1.34
C SER A 219 6.01 -20.02 0.55
N PRO A 220 6.97 -19.69 -0.32
CA PRO A 220 6.83 -18.55 -1.24
C PRO A 220 5.51 -18.71 -1.99
N ALA A 221 4.72 -17.64 -2.06
CA ALA A 221 3.45 -17.68 -2.78
C ALA A 221 3.71 -18.07 -4.24
N ASP A 222 3.18 -19.18 -4.67
CA ASP A 222 3.20 -19.57 -6.08
C ASP A 222 2.28 -18.62 -6.88
N LYS A 223 2.54 -18.44 -8.17
CA LYS A 223 1.68 -17.62 -9.05
C LYS A 223 0.22 -18.06 -9.04
N THR A 224 -0.05 -19.34 -8.78
CA THR A 224 -1.39 -19.91 -8.65
C THR A 224 -2.12 -19.52 -7.37
N ASP A 225 -1.42 -18.92 -6.40
CA ASP A 225 -2.01 -18.50 -5.14
C ASP A 225 -2.74 -17.16 -5.20
N TYR A 226 -2.45 -16.33 -6.20
CA TYR A 226 -3.10 -15.04 -6.38
C TYR A 226 -4.54 -15.18 -6.90
N PRO A 227 -5.39 -14.15 -6.74
CA PRO A 227 -6.72 -14.13 -7.36
C PRO A 227 -6.62 -14.21 -8.89
N ASP A 228 -7.69 -14.69 -9.54
CA ASP A 228 -7.77 -14.78 -11.00
C ASP A 228 -7.60 -13.39 -11.64
N ASP A 229 -7.01 -13.34 -12.83
CA ASP A 229 -6.72 -12.12 -13.59
C ASP A 229 -5.81 -11.10 -12.85
N CYS A 230 -5.30 -11.42 -11.66
CA CYS A 230 -4.31 -10.60 -10.98
C CYS A 230 -2.90 -10.86 -11.52
N PHE A 231 -2.14 -9.78 -11.67
CA PHE A 231 -0.74 -9.82 -12.05
C PHE A 231 0.14 -9.36 -10.88
N VAL A 232 1.19 -10.11 -10.57
CA VAL A 232 2.16 -9.78 -9.51
C VAL A 232 3.56 -9.91 -10.06
N ASP A 233 4.31 -8.81 -10.00
CA ASP A 233 5.70 -8.72 -10.43
C ASP A 233 6.56 -8.07 -9.34
N PHE A 234 7.73 -8.64 -9.11
CA PHE A 234 8.72 -8.10 -8.18
C PHE A 234 10.03 -7.84 -8.92
N ASP A 235 10.64 -6.70 -8.65
CA ASP A 235 12.01 -6.42 -9.07
C ASP A 235 12.95 -7.56 -8.64
N MET A 236 13.90 -7.92 -9.49
CA MET A 236 14.86 -9.01 -9.22
C MET A 236 15.59 -8.81 -7.88
N LYS A 237 15.96 -7.57 -7.54
CA LYS A 237 16.59 -7.26 -6.25
C LYS A 237 15.69 -7.54 -5.06
N LEU A 238 14.36 -7.42 -5.22
CA LEU A 238 13.40 -7.81 -4.17
C LEU A 238 13.31 -9.32 -4.01
N ILE A 239 13.39 -10.07 -5.10
CA ILE A 239 13.40 -11.53 -5.05
C ILE A 239 14.62 -12.01 -4.24
N ASP A 240 15.80 -11.44 -4.50
CA ASP A 240 17.03 -11.75 -3.75
C ASP A 240 16.90 -11.34 -2.28
N LEU A 241 16.38 -10.13 -2.00
CA LEU A 241 16.14 -9.65 -0.64
C LEU A 241 15.19 -10.58 0.13
N PHE A 242 14.10 -11.01 -0.49
CA PHE A 242 13.15 -11.92 0.14
C PHE A 242 13.75 -13.30 0.41
N ALA A 243 14.59 -13.81 -0.50
CA ALA A 243 15.30 -15.07 -0.30
C ALA A 243 16.28 -15.00 0.89
N GLU A 244 16.98 -13.88 1.07
CA GLU A 244 17.85 -13.64 2.24
C GLU A 244 17.05 -13.56 3.53
N MET A 245 15.92 -12.86 3.53
CA MET A 245 15.04 -12.76 4.70
C MET A 245 14.47 -14.13 5.13
N ASP A 246 14.05 -14.94 4.16
CA ASP A 246 13.52 -16.28 4.41
C ASP A 246 14.60 -17.20 5.03
N LYS A 247 15.85 -17.13 4.53
CA LYS A 247 16.99 -17.87 5.11
C LYS A 247 17.28 -17.46 6.55
N LYS A 248 17.28 -16.14 6.85
CA LYS A 248 17.49 -15.65 8.23
C LYS A 248 16.40 -16.14 9.18
N GLN A 249 15.13 -16.10 8.75
CA GLN A 249 14.04 -16.62 9.58
C GLN A 249 14.13 -18.11 9.84
N GLN A 250 14.56 -18.90 8.86
CA GLN A 250 14.72 -20.35 9.01
C GLN A 250 15.86 -20.68 9.99
N SER A 251 16.99 -19.99 9.85
CA SER A 251 18.14 -20.15 10.77
C SER A 251 17.76 -19.81 12.22
N LEU A 252 16.96 -18.76 12.46
CA LEU A 252 16.48 -18.43 13.81
C LEU A 252 15.54 -19.49 14.38
N LYS A 253 14.66 -20.07 13.57
CA LYS A 253 13.78 -21.18 14.00
C LYS A 253 14.56 -22.45 14.36
N ASP A 254 15.63 -22.75 13.64
CA ASP A 254 16.47 -23.93 13.87
C ASP A 254 17.36 -23.76 15.13
N GLN A 255 17.66 -22.53 15.55
CA GLN A 255 18.37 -22.23 16.81
C GLN A 255 17.48 -22.30 18.07
N ILE A 256 16.16 -22.19 17.91
CA ILE A 256 15.18 -22.23 19.02
C ILE A 256 14.64 -23.65 19.29
N LYS A 257 14.89 -24.58 18.39
CA LYS A 257 14.60 -26.02 18.57
C LYS A 257 15.73 -26.73 19.30
#